data_6473e6ec502a6eb8c6798fb7e6d48156
#
_entry.id   6473e6ec502a6eb8c6798fb7e6d48156
#
_cell.length_a   1.000
_cell.length_b   1.000
_cell.length_c   1.000
_cell.angle_alpha   90.00
_cell.angle_beta   90.00
_cell.angle_gamma   90.00
#
_symmetry.space_group_name_H-M   'P 1'
#
loop_
_entity.id
_entity.type
_entity.pdbx_description
1 polymer ?
#
loop_
_entity_poly.entity_id
_entity_poly.type
_entity_poly.pdbx_seq_one_letter_code
_entity_poly.pdbx_strand_id
1 'polypeptide(L)'
;MASAARCLDMIDVAPAFTAEDAAAMEARFAGVSTQDMLRDLLGGELKGRIAAVSSFGTESAVLLHMVAQVDQDVPVIFTNTQKMFGETLEYRDELSERLGLTDLRVFRPDPRLLAAKDANGLRWSYDPDGCCDLRKVEPLRRALLPFDAWISGRKGFQSATRAALPRFEVDDGRLKLNPL
;
A
#
# COMPACT_ATOMS: atom_id res chain seq x y z
N MET A 1 -6.58 0.13 -46.07
CA MET A 1 -6.00 1.18 -45.22
C MET A 1 -5.76 0.57 -43.84
N ALA A 2 -4.52 0.25 -43.54
CA ALA A 2 -4.16 -0.41 -42.29
C ALA A 2 -4.04 0.65 -41.19
N SER A 3 -4.84 0.51 -40.14
CA SER A 3 -4.74 1.31 -38.93
C SER A 3 -3.57 0.82 -38.11
N ALA A 4 -2.52 1.63 -38.01
CA ALA A 4 -1.39 1.39 -37.15
C ALA A 4 -1.85 1.52 -35.69
N ALA A 5 -1.99 0.40 -34.99
CA ALA A 5 -2.05 0.37 -33.54
C ALA A 5 -0.70 0.91 -33.03
N ARG A 6 -0.68 2.11 -32.46
CA ARG A 6 0.47 2.60 -31.72
C ARG A 6 0.65 1.70 -30.51
N CYS A 7 1.70 0.90 -30.57
CA CYS A 7 2.28 0.30 -29.37
C CYS A 7 2.71 1.47 -28.48
N LEU A 8 2.06 1.63 -27.34
CA LEU A 8 2.57 2.50 -26.29
C LEU A 8 3.86 1.83 -25.80
N ASP A 9 4.99 2.38 -26.21
CA ASP A 9 6.27 2.02 -25.66
C ASP A 9 6.15 2.16 -24.13
N MET A 10 6.15 1.04 -23.44
CA MET A 10 6.33 1.02 -22.00
C MET A 10 7.72 1.60 -21.76
N ILE A 11 7.76 2.83 -21.28
CA ILE A 11 9.01 3.41 -20.80
C ILE A 11 9.47 2.47 -19.69
N ASP A 12 10.56 1.77 -19.95
CA ASP A 12 11.19 0.88 -18.98
C ASP A 12 11.85 1.78 -17.93
N VAL A 13 11.06 2.22 -16.96
CA VAL A 13 11.55 3.02 -15.86
C VAL A 13 12.33 2.07 -14.97
N ALA A 14 13.62 2.29 -14.85
CA ALA A 14 14.47 1.52 -13.95
C ALA A 14 13.83 1.49 -12.54
N PRO A 15 13.87 0.34 -11.85
CA PRO A 15 13.30 0.23 -10.51
C PRO A 15 13.96 1.25 -9.59
N ALA A 16 13.15 1.95 -8.78
CA ALA A 16 13.66 2.94 -7.83
C ALA A 16 14.51 2.29 -6.73
N PHE A 17 14.25 1.01 -6.44
CA PHE A 17 14.98 0.20 -5.46
C PHE A 17 15.23 -1.22 -5.96
N THR A 18 16.37 -1.78 -5.53
CA THR A 18 16.80 -3.15 -5.82
C THR A 18 16.78 -4.01 -4.56
N ALA A 19 16.95 -5.32 -4.71
CA ALA A 19 17.08 -6.23 -3.57
C ALA A 19 18.31 -5.90 -2.70
N GLU A 20 19.38 -5.37 -3.29
CA GLU A 20 20.58 -4.92 -2.57
C GLU A 20 20.26 -3.71 -1.69
N ASP A 21 19.45 -2.77 -2.20
CA ASP A 21 19.00 -1.62 -1.41
C ASP A 21 18.16 -2.06 -0.21
N ALA A 22 17.24 -3.02 -0.39
CA ALA A 22 16.45 -3.56 0.70
C ALA A 22 17.34 -4.25 1.76
N ALA A 23 18.36 -5.00 1.34
CA ALA A 23 19.31 -5.63 2.26
C ALA A 23 20.17 -4.58 3.00
N ALA A 24 20.58 -3.51 2.33
CA ALA A 24 21.30 -2.39 2.95
C ALA A 24 20.44 -1.67 3.99
N MET A 25 19.16 -1.45 3.70
CA MET A 25 18.20 -0.89 4.65
C MET A 25 17.97 -1.81 5.87
N GLU A 26 17.84 -3.12 5.65
CA GLU A 26 17.72 -4.09 6.74
C GLU A 26 18.95 -4.02 7.69
N ALA A 27 20.15 -3.96 7.13
CA ALA A 27 21.39 -3.82 7.90
C ALA A 27 21.48 -2.48 8.63
N ARG A 28 21.13 -1.36 7.96
CA ARG A 28 21.13 0.00 8.53
C ARG A 28 20.22 0.13 9.74
N PHE A 29 19.03 -0.48 9.66
CA PHE A 29 18.03 -0.39 10.72
C PHE A 29 18.03 -1.60 11.68
N ALA A 30 19.05 -2.47 11.62
CA ALA A 30 19.18 -3.58 12.55
C ALA A 30 19.23 -3.06 13.99
N GLY A 31 18.31 -3.52 14.84
CA GLY A 31 18.22 -3.09 16.24
C GLY A 31 17.64 -1.69 16.48
N VAL A 32 17.31 -0.95 15.43
CA VAL A 32 16.64 0.36 15.53
C VAL A 32 15.14 0.16 15.79
N SER A 33 14.58 0.97 16.70
CA SER A 33 13.14 0.92 16.99
C SER A 33 12.32 1.28 15.74
N THR A 34 11.10 0.72 15.64
CA THR A 34 10.19 1.06 14.54
C THR A 34 9.92 2.57 14.47
N GLN A 35 9.75 3.22 15.62
CA GLN A 35 9.45 4.66 15.66
C GLN A 35 10.64 5.51 15.16
N ASP A 36 11.86 5.14 15.53
CA ASP A 36 13.05 5.87 15.08
C ASP A 36 13.32 5.63 13.60
N MET A 37 13.11 4.39 13.12
CA MET A 37 13.19 4.07 11.70
C MET A 37 12.17 4.88 10.87
N LEU A 38 10.91 4.94 11.31
CA LEU A 38 9.90 5.75 10.63
C LEU A 38 10.27 7.23 10.63
N ARG A 39 10.79 7.75 11.74
CA ARG A 39 11.22 9.15 11.84
C ARG A 39 12.35 9.46 10.86
N ASP A 40 13.33 8.59 10.75
CA ASP A 40 14.45 8.76 9.83
C ASP A 40 14.00 8.71 8.36
N LEU A 41 13.17 7.72 8.00
CA LEU A 41 12.72 7.52 6.62
C LEU A 41 11.70 8.58 6.15
N LEU A 42 10.68 8.86 6.97
CA LEU A 42 9.62 9.81 6.61
C LEU A 42 10.09 11.27 6.66
N GLY A 43 11.01 11.59 7.60
CA GLY A 43 11.60 12.93 7.69
C GLY A 43 12.80 13.15 6.77
N GLY A 44 13.41 12.07 6.28
CA GLY A 44 14.66 12.07 5.51
C GLY A 44 14.47 11.70 4.03
N GLU A 45 15.16 10.63 3.63
CA GLU A 45 15.34 10.27 2.22
C GLU A 45 14.06 9.88 1.46
N LEU A 46 13.03 9.39 2.16
CA LEU A 46 11.76 9.00 1.55
C LEU A 46 10.67 10.06 1.68
N LYS A 47 10.99 11.23 2.22
CA LYS A 47 10.02 12.31 2.37
C LYS A 47 9.40 12.68 1.01
N GLY A 48 8.06 12.64 0.95
CA GLY A 48 7.30 12.90 -0.27
C GLY A 48 7.36 11.79 -1.34
N ARG A 49 8.12 10.70 -1.11
CA ARG A 49 8.28 9.56 -2.03
C ARG A 49 7.67 8.26 -1.51
N ILE A 50 7.08 8.28 -0.32
CA ILE A 50 6.52 7.12 0.37
C ILE A 50 5.06 7.35 0.74
N ALA A 51 4.26 6.28 0.73
CA ALA A 51 2.89 6.28 1.21
C ALA A 51 2.66 5.16 2.23
N ALA A 52 1.75 5.36 3.17
CA ALA A 52 1.26 4.28 4.02
C ALA A 52 0.04 3.61 3.36
N VAL A 53 -0.02 2.29 3.36
CA VAL A 53 -1.16 1.52 2.85
C VAL A 53 -1.91 0.89 4.01
N SER A 54 -3.18 1.21 4.16
CA SER A 54 -4.01 0.72 5.25
C SER A 54 -5.36 0.20 4.76
N SER A 55 -5.81 -0.92 5.33
CA SER A 55 -7.17 -1.42 5.17
C SER A 55 -8.13 -0.88 6.24
N PHE A 56 -7.64 -0.10 7.19
CA PHE A 56 -8.38 0.38 8.37
C PHE A 56 -9.07 -0.75 9.16
N GLY A 57 -8.46 -1.92 9.20
CA GLY A 57 -8.81 -2.93 10.19
C GLY A 57 -8.38 -2.45 11.59
N THR A 58 -8.97 -3.01 12.65
CA THR A 58 -8.75 -2.58 14.05
C THR A 58 -7.26 -2.49 14.44
N GLU A 59 -6.44 -3.40 13.92
CA GLU A 59 -5.00 -3.40 14.18
C GLU A 59 -4.20 -2.36 13.39
N SER A 60 -4.80 -1.73 12.37
CA SER A 60 -4.13 -0.70 11.57
C SER A 60 -3.88 0.59 12.35
N ALA A 61 -4.64 0.82 13.41
CA ALA A 61 -4.52 2.01 14.25
C ALA A 61 -3.12 2.21 14.81
N VAL A 62 -2.45 1.13 15.21
CA VAL A 62 -1.09 1.19 15.78
C VAL A 62 -0.11 1.78 14.76
N LEU A 63 -0.08 1.22 13.55
CA LEU A 63 0.83 1.71 12.51
C LEU A 63 0.50 3.14 12.08
N LEU A 64 -0.78 3.45 11.85
CA LEU A 64 -1.21 4.78 11.46
C LEU A 64 -0.91 5.82 12.55
N HIS A 65 -1.06 5.45 13.83
CA HIS A 65 -0.65 6.30 14.95
C HIS A 65 0.86 6.57 14.93
N MET A 66 1.69 5.54 14.73
CA MET A 66 3.14 5.70 14.66
C MET A 66 3.56 6.59 13.49
N VAL A 67 2.93 6.46 12.33
CA VAL A 67 3.17 7.32 11.16
C VAL A 67 2.74 8.75 11.46
N ALA A 68 1.53 8.97 11.99
CA ALA A 68 1.00 10.30 12.32
C ALA A 68 1.82 11.04 13.38
N GLN A 69 2.47 10.31 14.31
CA GLN A 69 3.40 10.91 15.27
C GLN A 69 4.67 11.48 14.63
N VAL A 70 5.02 11.01 13.44
CA VAL A 70 6.18 11.50 12.68
C VAL A 70 5.77 12.59 11.71
N ASP A 71 4.77 12.32 10.89
CA ASP A 71 4.28 13.24 9.87
C ASP A 71 2.80 12.92 9.53
N GLN A 72 1.90 13.86 9.79
CA GLN A 72 0.47 13.74 9.51
C GLN A 72 0.13 13.93 8.03
N ASP A 73 1.08 14.47 7.24
CA ASP A 73 0.92 14.74 5.82
C ASP A 73 1.39 13.56 4.94
N VAL A 74 1.86 12.46 5.55
CA VAL A 74 2.20 11.24 4.80
C VAL A 74 0.94 10.70 4.11
N PRO A 75 0.96 10.51 2.77
CA PRO A 75 -0.19 9.96 2.05
C PRO A 75 -0.60 8.60 2.59
N VAL A 76 -1.86 8.46 2.99
CA VAL A 76 -2.45 7.18 3.43
C VAL A 76 -3.36 6.67 2.33
N ILE A 77 -2.98 5.55 1.72
CA ILE A 77 -3.74 4.90 0.65
C ILE A 77 -4.72 3.90 1.26
N PHE A 78 -6.00 4.08 0.97
CA PHE A 78 -7.07 3.15 1.29
C PHE A 78 -7.71 2.60 0.02
N THR A 79 -7.69 1.28 -0.15
CA THR A 79 -8.37 0.62 -1.27
C THR A 79 -9.79 0.23 -0.86
N ASN A 80 -10.78 1.02 -1.29
CA ASN A 80 -12.19 0.70 -1.10
C ASN A 80 -12.63 -0.32 -2.16
N THR A 81 -12.74 -1.57 -1.76
CA THR A 81 -13.11 -2.68 -2.65
C THR A 81 -14.57 -2.64 -3.11
N GLN A 82 -15.39 -1.73 -2.56
CA GLN A 82 -16.85 -1.69 -2.71
C GLN A 82 -17.56 -2.95 -2.17
N LYS A 83 -16.85 -3.70 -1.30
CA LYS A 83 -17.34 -4.87 -0.56
C LYS A 83 -16.99 -4.76 0.92
N MET A 84 -16.67 -3.54 1.37
CA MET A 84 -16.36 -3.24 2.77
C MET A 84 -17.65 -3.13 3.57
N PHE A 85 -17.56 -3.44 4.85
CA PHE A 85 -18.64 -3.15 5.81
C PHE A 85 -18.74 -1.64 6.04
N GLY A 86 -19.94 -1.14 6.35
CA GLY A 86 -20.17 0.27 6.68
C GLY A 86 -19.30 0.74 7.84
N GLU A 87 -19.20 -0.09 8.87
CA GLU A 87 -18.41 0.15 10.08
C GLU A 87 -16.92 0.35 9.78
N THR A 88 -16.39 -0.31 8.74
CA THR A 88 -15.00 -0.10 8.30
C THR A 88 -14.80 1.29 7.70
N LEU A 89 -15.80 1.78 6.96
CA LEU A 89 -15.74 3.11 6.34
C LEU A 89 -15.90 4.20 7.40
N GLU A 90 -16.79 4.02 8.35
CA GLU A 90 -16.98 4.93 9.49
C GLU A 90 -15.71 4.97 10.35
N TYR A 91 -15.17 3.82 10.70
CA TYR A 91 -13.92 3.73 11.48
C TYR A 91 -12.73 4.37 10.75
N ARG A 92 -12.63 4.23 9.43
CA ARG A 92 -11.61 4.91 8.63
C ARG A 92 -11.69 6.43 8.83
N ASP A 93 -12.87 7.00 8.71
CA ASP A 93 -13.07 8.43 8.79
C ASP A 93 -12.79 8.93 10.22
N GLU A 94 -13.34 8.25 11.22
CA GLU A 94 -13.12 8.56 12.65
C GLU A 94 -11.64 8.46 13.04
N LEU A 95 -10.95 7.39 12.62
CA LEU A 95 -9.54 7.20 12.93
C LEU A 95 -8.66 8.25 12.24
N SER A 96 -8.98 8.59 10.99
CA SER A 96 -8.23 9.60 10.23
C SER A 96 -8.36 10.98 10.90
N GLU A 97 -9.55 11.36 11.32
CA GLU A 97 -9.80 12.60 12.05
C GLU A 97 -9.06 12.60 13.41
N ARG A 98 -9.18 11.52 14.17
CA ARG A 98 -8.53 11.38 15.50
C ARG A 98 -7.01 11.46 15.44
N LEU A 99 -6.40 10.93 14.38
CA LEU A 99 -4.95 10.96 14.17
C LEU A 99 -4.47 12.23 13.46
N GLY A 100 -5.38 13.06 12.96
CA GLY A 100 -5.05 14.27 12.21
C GLY A 100 -4.40 13.99 10.85
N LEU A 101 -4.75 12.87 10.20
CA LEU A 101 -4.21 12.53 8.87
C LEU A 101 -4.79 13.48 7.83
N THR A 102 -3.92 14.20 7.12
CA THR A 102 -4.33 15.26 6.17
C THR A 102 -4.44 14.79 4.73
N ASP A 103 -3.77 13.69 4.35
CA ASP A 103 -3.73 13.17 2.97
C ASP A 103 -4.24 11.71 2.91
N LEU A 104 -5.54 11.52 3.12
CA LEU A 104 -6.19 10.21 2.91
C LEU A 104 -6.65 10.07 1.46
N ARG A 105 -6.07 9.11 0.73
CA ARG A 105 -6.37 8.83 -0.68
C ARG A 105 -7.15 7.54 -0.83
N VAL A 106 -8.41 7.66 -1.29
CA VAL A 106 -9.32 6.52 -1.47
C VAL A 106 -9.33 6.07 -2.93
N PHE A 107 -8.82 4.87 -3.17
CA PHE A 107 -8.84 4.23 -4.50
C PHE A 107 -9.95 3.19 -4.59
N ARG A 108 -10.58 3.12 -5.74
CA ARG A 108 -11.67 2.18 -6.06
C ARG A 108 -11.33 1.40 -7.32
N PRO A 109 -11.91 0.20 -7.50
CA PRO A 109 -11.82 -0.54 -8.75
C PRO A 109 -12.31 0.31 -9.93
N ASP A 110 -11.72 0.11 -11.09
CA ASP A 110 -12.17 0.77 -12.32
C ASP A 110 -13.59 0.28 -12.67
N PRO A 111 -14.58 1.19 -12.85
CA PRO A 111 -15.96 0.81 -13.16
C PRO A 111 -16.10 0.01 -14.47
N ARG A 112 -15.22 0.26 -15.46
CA ARG A 112 -15.22 -0.46 -16.73
C ARG A 112 -14.76 -1.89 -16.54
N LEU A 113 -13.72 -2.09 -15.74
CA LEU A 113 -13.22 -3.43 -15.39
C LEU A 113 -14.23 -4.19 -14.54
N LEU A 114 -14.91 -3.52 -13.61
CA LEU A 114 -16.01 -4.13 -12.84
C LEU A 114 -17.15 -4.59 -13.75
N ALA A 115 -17.62 -3.74 -14.66
CA ALA A 115 -18.68 -4.10 -15.60
C ALA A 115 -18.30 -5.28 -16.51
N ALA A 116 -17.03 -5.35 -16.93
CA ALA A 116 -16.54 -6.41 -17.80
C ALA A 116 -16.27 -7.74 -17.07
N LYS A 117 -15.76 -7.68 -15.82
CA LYS A 117 -15.23 -8.88 -15.13
C LYS A 117 -16.04 -9.34 -13.91
N ASP A 118 -16.91 -8.49 -13.37
CA ASP A 118 -17.70 -8.76 -12.16
C ASP A 118 -19.02 -7.98 -12.17
N ALA A 119 -19.74 -8.05 -13.32
CA ALA A 119 -20.98 -7.30 -13.55
C ALA A 119 -22.08 -7.57 -12.51
N ASN A 120 -22.17 -8.80 -12.01
CA ASN A 120 -23.14 -9.19 -10.98
C ASN A 120 -22.61 -9.01 -9.54
N GLY A 121 -21.34 -8.64 -9.37
CA GLY A 121 -20.70 -8.46 -8.06
C GLY A 121 -20.46 -9.75 -7.28
N LEU A 122 -20.56 -10.93 -7.90
CA LEU A 122 -20.46 -12.24 -7.25
C LEU A 122 -19.15 -12.97 -7.53
N ARG A 123 -18.18 -12.34 -8.20
CA ARG A 123 -16.91 -12.96 -8.55
C ARG A 123 -16.16 -13.56 -7.34
N TRP A 124 -16.29 -12.95 -6.18
CA TRP A 124 -15.69 -13.43 -4.94
C TRP A 124 -16.08 -14.87 -4.56
N SER A 125 -17.24 -15.35 -5.01
CA SER A 125 -17.76 -16.68 -4.65
C SER A 125 -17.21 -17.82 -5.53
N TYR A 126 -16.73 -17.52 -6.75
CA TYR A 126 -16.24 -18.53 -7.70
C TYR A 126 -14.81 -18.29 -8.18
N ASP A 127 -14.30 -17.08 -8.06
CA ASP A 127 -12.93 -16.68 -8.40
C ASP A 127 -12.43 -15.63 -7.39
N PRO A 128 -12.10 -16.07 -6.15
CA PRO A 128 -11.65 -15.16 -5.09
C PRO A 128 -10.38 -14.39 -5.45
N ASP A 129 -9.43 -15.05 -6.13
CA ASP A 129 -8.15 -14.43 -6.52
C ASP A 129 -8.36 -13.36 -7.58
N GLY A 130 -9.13 -13.63 -8.62
CA GLY A 130 -9.50 -12.63 -9.60
C GLY A 130 -10.36 -11.49 -9.03
N CYS A 131 -11.18 -11.76 -8.02
CA CYS A 131 -11.88 -10.72 -7.28
C CYS A 131 -10.91 -9.84 -6.49
N CYS A 132 -9.92 -10.43 -5.81
CA CYS A 132 -8.87 -9.70 -5.09
C CYS A 132 -8.01 -8.88 -6.05
N ASP A 133 -7.60 -9.44 -7.18
CA ASP A 133 -6.86 -8.72 -8.21
C ASP A 133 -7.62 -7.48 -8.68
N LEU A 134 -8.87 -7.67 -9.09
CA LEU A 134 -9.73 -6.60 -9.61
C LEU A 134 -10.01 -5.50 -8.59
N ARG A 135 -10.24 -5.86 -7.31
CA ARG A 135 -10.76 -4.94 -6.29
C ARG A 135 -9.72 -4.40 -5.33
N LYS A 136 -8.53 -5.02 -5.25
CA LYS A 136 -7.44 -4.61 -4.35
C LYS A 136 -6.14 -4.36 -5.08
N VAL A 137 -5.64 -5.35 -5.86
CA VAL A 137 -4.29 -5.31 -6.43
C VAL A 137 -4.19 -4.24 -7.51
N GLU A 138 -5.12 -4.22 -8.47
CA GLU A 138 -5.14 -3.21 -9.53
C GLU A 138 -5.27 -1.78 -8.97
N PRO A 139 -6.25 -1.47 -8.09
CA PRO A 139 -6.34 -0.13 -7.50
C PRO A 139 -5.12 0.27 -6.68
N LEU A 140 -4.52 -0.68 -5.94
CA LEU A 140 -3.30 -0.41 -5.17
C LEU A 140 -2.11 -0.13 -6.09
N ARG A 141 -1.91 -0.93 -7.14
CA ARG A 141 -0.82 -0.70 -8.12
C ARG A 141 -0.93 0.70 -8.72
N ARG A 142 -2.13 1.12 -9.12
CA ARG A 142 -2.41 2.45 -9.65
C ARG A 142 -2.16 3.56 -8.61
N ALA A 143 -2.52 3.32 -7.36
CA ALA A 143 -2.30 4.26 -6.26
C ALA A 143 -0.82 4.47 -5.95
N LEU A 144 0.00 3.44 -6.13
CA LEU A 144 1.43 3.46 -5.83
C LEU A 144 2.29 4.02 -6.97
N LEU A 145 1.73 4.31 -8.15
CA LEU A 145 2.50 4.83 -9.30
C LEU A 145 3.39 6.05 -8.98
N PRO A 146 2.94 7.05 -8.18
CA PRO A 146 3.75 8.23 -7.88
C PRO A 146 4.76 8.04 -6.74
N PHE A 147 4.84 6.83 -6.15
CA PHE A 147 5.67 6.57 -4.99
C PHE A 147 6.77 5.57 -5.30
N ASP A 148 7.94 5.78 -4.70
CA ASP A 148 9.09 4.88 -4.80
C ASP A 148 9.11 3.85 -3.65
N ALA A 149 8.38 4.14 -2.57
CA ALA A 149 8.27 3.28 -1.40
C ALA A 149 6.86 3.26 -0.82
N TRP A 150 6.55 2.23 -0.03
CA TRP A 150 5.30 2.16 0.70
C TRP A 150 5.39 1.35 1.99
N ILE A 151 4.59 1.73 2.98
CA ILE A 151 4.51 1.09 4.29
C ILE A 151 3.32 0.13 4.29
N SER A 152 3.58 -1.13 4.63
CA SER A 152 2.59 -2.19 4.75
C SER A 152 2.22 -2.42 6.22
N GLY A 153 0.94 -2.61 6.50
CA GLY A 153 0.46 -3.01 7.83
C GLY A 153 0.58 -4.51 8.13
N ARG A 154 1.38 -5.26 7.33
CA ARG A 154 1.62 -6.68 7.60
C ARG A 154 2.40 -6.85 8.89
N LYS A 155 2.03 -7.87 9.67
CA LYS A 155 2.67 -8.19 10.94
C LYS A 155 3.21 -9.60 10.91
N GLY A 156 4.46 -9.79 11.36
CA GLY A 156 5.12 -11.08 11.37
C GLY A 156 4.37 -12.15 12.17
N PHE A 157 3.74 -11.76 13.29
CA PHE A 157 3.05 -12.71 14.19
C PHE A 157 1.67 -13.19 13.71
N GLN A 158 1.11 -12.63 12.63
CA GLN A 158 -0.25 -12.97 12.16
C GLN A 158 -0.38 -14.31 11.45
N SER A 159 0.71 -14.90 10.99
CA SER A 159 0.73 -16.25 10.40
C SER A 159 2.15 -16.81 10.35
N ALA A 160 2.27 -18.14 10.32
CA ALA A 160 3.56 -18.81 10.17
C ALA A 160 4.31 -18.40 8.89
N THR A 161 3.59 -18.11 7.81
CA THR A 161 4.16 -17.63 6.54
C THR A 161 4.68 -16.21 6.61
N ARG A 162 4.30 -15.43 7.65
CA ARG A 162 4.75 -14.06 7.88
C ARG A 162 5.81 -13.94 8.99
N ALA A 163 6.08 -15.01 9.73
CA ALA A 163 7.03 -14.99 10.86
C ALA A 163 8.45 -14.60 10.44
N ALA A 164 8.82 -14.83 9.18
CA ALA A 164 10.11 -14.46 8.59
C ALA A 164 10.02 -13.25 7.65
N LEU A 165 9.00 -12.39 7.82
CA LEU A 165 8.83 -11.22 6.95
C LEU A 165 9.97 -10.23 7.22
N PRO A 166 10.80 -9.87 6.22
CA PRO A 166 11.81 -8.85 6.40
C PRO A 166 11.15 -7.49 6.60
N ARG A 167 11.81 -6.59 7.31
CA ARG A 167 11.33 -5.21 7.48
C ARG A 167 11.35 -4.44 6.17
N PHE A 168 12.26 -4.80 5.26
CA PHE A 168 12.40 -4.20 3.95
C PHE A 168 12.39 -5.27 2.87
N GLU A 169 11.55 -5.09 1.88
CA GLU A 169 11.51 -5.93 0.66
C GLU A 169 11.28 -5.03 -0.56
N VAL A 170 11.57 -5.53 -1.75
CA VAL A 170 11.24 -4.84 -3.00
C VAL A 170 10.03 -5.51 -3.63
N ASP A 171 9.03 -4.71 -3.94
CA ASP A 171 7.78 -5.12 -4.58
C ASP A 171 7.52 -4.22 -5.79
N ASP A 172 7.54 -4.79 -6.99
CA ASP A 172 7.37 -4.08 -8.26
C ASP A 172 8.31 -2.86 -8.40
N GLY A 173 9.61 -3.06 -8.05
CA GLY A 173 10.64 -2.02 -8.12
C GLY A 173 10.55 -0.92 -7.06
N ARG A 174 9.67 -1.05 -6.09
CA ARG A 174 9.45 -0.13 -4.96
C ARG A 174 9.91 -0.75 -3.66
N LEU A 175 10.45 0.08 -2.79
CA LEU A 175 10.79 -0.35 -1.44
C LEU A 175 9.50 -0.52 -0.62
N LYS A 176 9.31 -1.71 -0.07
CA LYS A 176 8.18 -2.01 0.81
C LYS A 176 8.67 -2.21 2.23
N LEU A 177 8.08 -1.46 3.14
CA LEU A 177 8.37 -1.50 4.57
C LEU A 177 7.32 -2.34 5.31
N ASN A 178 7.77 -3.29 6.12
CA ASN A 178 6.93 -4.08 7.03
C ASN A 178 7.42 -3.78 8.47
N PRO A 179 6.99 -2.67 9.07
CA PRO A 179 7.60 -2.16 10.31
C PRO A 179 7.14 -2.89 11.58
N LEU A 180 6.12 -3.78 11.52
CA LEU A 180 5.47 -4.44 12.66
C LEU A 180 5.62 -5.95 12.67
#